data_4011a13cc15f66100411b88f3d616b0f
#
_entry.id   4011a13cc15f66100411b88f3d616b0f
#
_cell.length_a   1.000
_cell.length_b   1.000
_cell.length_c   1.000
_cell.angle_alpha   90.00
_cell.angle_beta   90.00
_cell.angle_gamma   90.00
#
_symmetry.space_group_name_H-M   'P 1'
#
loop_
_entity.id
_entity.type
_entity.pdbx_description
1 polymer ?
#
loop_
_entity_poly.entity_id
_entity_poly.type
_entity_poly.pdbx_seq_one_letter_code
_entity_poly.pdbx_strand_id
1 'polypeptide(L)'
;MTRRMDQITALIPLKRPLTLLCLAAALFSLSGCVTVRTRPEQAASLQTVCEQNGVNWYWDSVSQAVTMSRGALSARGMVGSEIVVIDQQKIFLSEPLKRQRGRIQVPADFYRKVILNLLGSEGTVSLRPCRIILDPGHGGKDPGAIGSAGTYEKDIVLDIAKRLKTILEGYQYDVKMTRADDTFIPLEQRTEIASQFVADLFISIHANASTTNRASGLEVYALKQLDRQEQKDPQRIKNLDILFRKLAMQRQDKSVENIVTDMLYSYKSSESFALAQAISEEVEQDTRARNRGVYKAGFFVLRNTLMPAVLVEVGFLSNAREERQLNSNQYRQKIAEGIARSLREYITRLSY
;
A
#
# COMPACT_ATOMS: atom_id res chain seq x y z
N MET A 1 -56.53 -52.43 -0.87
CA MET A 1 -56.68 -53.39 0.27
C MET A 1 -56.17 -52.63 1.48
N THR A 2 -57.07 -52.04 2.24
CA THR A 2 -57.71 -52.50 3.48
C THR A 2 -56.69 -52.49 4.63
N ARG A 3 -56.83 -51.85 5.72
CA ARG A 3 -57.83 -51.37 6.65
C ARG A 3 -57.09 -50.88 7.89
N ARG A 4 -57.42 -49.72 8.41
CA ARG A 4 -58.26 -49.41 9.60
C ARG A 4 -57.55 -49.52 10.95
N MET A 5 -57.42 -48.42 11.69
CA MET A 5 -58.36 -47.94 12.80
C MET A 5 -58.16 -48.80 14.07
N ASP A 6 -58.08 -48.29 15.27
CA ASP A 6 -58.86 -47.36 16.06
C ASP A 6 -58.07 -46.94 17.29
N GLN A 7 -58.08 -45.70 17.75
CA GLN A 7 -58.79 -45.05 18.79
C GLN A 7 -58.93 -45.84 20.13
N ILE A 8 -58.64 -45.21 21.25
CA ILE A 8 -59.63 -44.92 22.31
C ILE A 8 -59.01 -44.04 23.43
N THR A 9 -59.66 -42.96 23.65
CA THR A 9 -59.85 -41.98 24.69
C THR A 9 -59.97 -42.50 26.15
N ALA A 10 -59.58 -41.66 27.14
CA ALA A 10 -60.37 -41.25 28.33
C ALA A 10 -59.48 -40.53 29.35
N LEU A 11 -59.63 -39.25 29.60
CA LEU A 11 -60.46 -38.53 30.61
C LEU A 11 -59.94 -38.59 32.07
N ILE A 12 -59.32 -37.51 32.54
CA ILE A 12 -59.49 -36.60 33.71
C ILE A 12 -60.06 -37.20 35.02
N PRO A 13 -59.69 -36.79 36.30
CA PRO A 13 -59.81 -35.41 36.75
C PRO A 13 -58.78 -34.89 37.83
N LEU A 14 -58.80 -33.54 37.93
CA LEU A 14 -58.39 -32.61 38.98
C LEU A 14 -58.24 -33.14 40.41
N LYS A 15 -57.26 -32.60 41.13
CA LYS A 15 -57.40 -31.90 42.43
C LYS A 15 -56.08 -31.17 42.81
N ARG A 16 -56.17 -29.88 43.02
CA ARG A 16 -55.30 -29.09 43.91
C ARG A 16 -55.66 -29.33 45.33
N PRO A 17 -54.85 -29.10 46.41
CA PRO A 17 -54.30 -27.78 46.73
C PRO A 17 -52.90 -27.73 47.48
N LEU A 18 -52.37 -26.56 47.45
CA LEU A 18 -51.78 -25.74 48.53
C LEU A 18 -50.48 -26.19 49.28
N THR A 19 -49.50 -25.27 49.17
CA THR A 19 -48.47 -24.89 50.17
C THR A 19 -47.44 -25.91 50.64
N LEU A 20 -46.21 -25.70 50.29
CA LEU A 20 -45.12 -25.42 51.24
C LEU A 20 -43.90 -24.75 50.56
N LEU A 21 -43.53 -23.74 51.22
CA LEU A 21 -42.44 -22.86 51.12
C LEU A 21 -41.07 -23.58 51.16
N CYS A 22 -40.10 -22.97 50.53
CA CYS A 22 -38.67 -22.92 50.85
C CYS A 22 -37.68 -23.80 50.13
N LEU A 23 -36.64 -23.09 49.65
CA LEU A 23 -35.28 -23.45 49.32
C LEU A 23 -35.07 -24.34 48.06
N ALA A 24 -35.13 -23.68 46.90
CA ALA A 24 -34.33 -24.12 45.78
C ALA A 24 -33.16 -23.16 45.63
N ALA A 25 -31.99 -23.64 45.98
CA ALA A 25 -30.73 -22.97 45.74
C ALA A 25 -30.56 -22.70 44.25
N ALA A 26 -30.53 -21.46 43.90
CA ALA A 26 -30.22 -21.00 42.55
C ALA A 26 -28.75 -21.34 42.21
N LEU A 27 -28.55 -22.39 41.44
CA LEU A 27 -27.37 -22.55 40.64
C LEU A 27 -27.43 -21.51 39.51
N PHE A 28 -27.01 -20.29 39.80
CA PHE A 28 -26.68 -19.32 38.79
C PHE A 28 -25.39 -19.79 38.10
N SER A 29 -25.57 -20.31 36.93
CA SER A 29 -24.47 -20.40 35.93
C SER A 29 -23.96 -19.00 35.71
N LEU A 30 -22.80 -18.71 36.27
CA LEU A 30 -21.99 -17.53 35.98
C LEU A 30 -21.45 -17.62 34.55
N SER A 31 -22.31 -17.35 33.58
CA SER A 31 -21.85 -16.85 32.28
C SER A 31 -21.41 -15.42 32.52
N GLY A 32 -20.19 -15.27 32.96
CA GLY A 32 -19.55 -13.97 33.09
C GLY A 32 -19.40 -13.34 31.72
N CYS A 33 -20.39 -12.58 31.28
CA CYS A 33 -20.17 -11.51 30.37
C CYS A 33 -19.15 -10.56 31.02
N VAL A 34 -17.90 -10.69 30.64
CA VAL A 34 -16.90 -9.65 30.90
C VAL A 34 -17.35 -8.43 30.11
N THR A 35 -18.18 -7.60 30.71
CA THR A 35 -18.39 -6.24 30.27
C THR A 35 -17.07 -5.52 30.47
N VAL A 36 -16.29 -5.43 29.39
CA VAL A 36 -15.17 -4.50 29.31
C VAL A 36 -15.77 -3.11 29.50
N ARG A 37 -15.73 -2.61 30.72
CA ARG A 37 -16.00 -1.20 31.00
C ARG A 37 -14.90 -0.41 30.28
N THR A 38 -15.22 0.06 29.08
CA THR A 38 -14.46 1.11 28.43
C THR A 38 -14.58 2.36 29.29
N ARG A 39 -13.58 2.62 30.13
CA ARG A 39 -13.39 3.96 30.69
C ARG A 39 -13.11 4.91 29.53
N PRO A 40 -13.83 6.05 29.42
CA PRO A 40 -13.44 7.05 28.46
C PRO A 40 -12.11 7.66 28.84
N GLU A 41 -11.19 7.73 27.86
CA GLU A 41 -10.19 8.76 27.67
C GLU A 41 -9.22 9.11 28.81
N GLN A 42 -8.35 8.20 29.15
CA GLN A 42 -7.03 8.59 29.64
C GLN A 42 -5.98 7.98 28.70
N ALA A 43 -5.06 8.84 28.19
CA ALA A 43 -3.94 8.39 27.39
C ALA A 43 -3.20 7.27 28.15
N ALA A 44 -3.26 6.05 27.62
CA ALA A 44 -2.65 4.90 28.25
C ALA A 44 -1.13 4.91 27.99
N SER A 45 -0.35 4.38 28.94
CA SER A 45 1.08 4.19 28.68
C SER A 45 1.25 2.99 27.73
N LEU A 46 2.10 3.13 26.71
CA LEU A 46 2.46 2.05 25.80
C LEU A 46 2.87 0.78 26.55
N GLN A 47 3.73 0.95 27.55
CA GLN A 47 4.21 -0.15 28.39
C GLN A 47 3.04 -0.94 28.98
N THR A 48 2.12 -0.25 29.64
CA THR A 48 0.93 -0.88 30.26
C THR A 48 0.09 -1.62 29.24
N VAL A 49 -0.14 -1.00 28.07
CA VAL A 49 -0.95 -1.60 27.00
C VAL A 49 -0.27 -2.85 26.43
N CYS A 50 1.05 -2.81 26.20
CA CYS A 50 1.78 -3.96 25.68
C CYS A 50 1.84 -5.11 26.70
N GLU A 51 2.19 -4.83 27.97
CA GLU A 51 2.29 -5.83 29.02
C GLU A 51 0.94 -6.55 29.26
N GLN A 52 -0.17 -5.81 29.31
CA GLN A 52 -1.50 -6.38 29.50
C GLN A 52 -1.94 -7.30 28.35
N ASN A 53 -1.34 -7.17 27.19
CA ASN A 53 -1.72 -7.91 25.99
C ASN A 53 -0.65 -8.91 25.52
N GLY A 54 0.43 -9.11 26.29
CA GLY A 54 1.50 -10.03 25.92
C GLY A 54 2.24 -9.63 24.63
N VAL A 55 2.35 -8.32 24.40
CA VAL A 55 3.09 -7.73 23.28
C VAL A 55 4.47 -7.32 23.80
N ASN A 56 5.52 -7.83 23.18
CA ASN A 56 6.88 -7.36 23.46
C ASN A 56 7.08 -5.97 22.90
N TRP A 57 7.82 -5.12 23.59
CA TRP A 57 8.14 -3.80 23.09
C TRP A 57 9.58 -3.40 23.42
N TYR A 58 10.16 -2.59 22.56
CA TYR A 58 11.51 -2.05 22.68
C TYR A 58 11.51 -0.57 22.31
N TRP A 59 12.21 0.24 23.12
CA TRP A 59 12.40 1.65 22.89
C TRP A 59 13.82 1.93 22.42
N ASP A 60 13.95 2.53 21.24
CA ASP A 60 15.21 3.07 20.74
C ASP A 60 15.27 4.57 21.02
N SER A 61 16.14 4.96 21.95
CA SER A 61 16.31 6.37 22.33
C SER A 61 17.01 7.21 21.26
N VAL A 62 17.75 6.61 20.35
CA VAL A 62 18.48 7.31 19.28
C VAL A 62 17.53 7.69 18.18
N SER A 63 16.77 6.74 17.65
CA SER A 63 15.78 6.99 16.58
C SER A 63 14.44 7.52 17.12
N GLN A 64 14.26 7.64 18.43
CA GLN A 64 12.99 7.98 19.08
C GLN A 64 11.83 7.08 18.61
N ALA A 65 12.14 5.82 18.34
CA ALA A 65 11.19 4.83 17.82
C ALA A 65 10.87 3.77 18.86
N VAL A 66 9.64 3.29 18.82
CA VAL A 66 9.21 2.10 19.55
C VAL A 66 8.91 0.97 18.56
N THR A 67 9.44 -0.19 18.85
CA THR A 67 9.13 -1.43 18.14
C THR A 67 8.31 -2.32 19.06
N MET A 68 7.22 -2.86 18.55
CA MET A 68 6.34 -3.78 19.26
C MET A 68 6.26 -5.07 18.45
N SER A 69 6.19 -6.23 19.12
CA SER A 69 6.11 -7.51 18.38
C SER A 69 5.32 -8.56 19.16
N ARG A 70 4.64 -9.44 18.43
CA ARG A 70 4.00 -10.63 18.96
C ARG A 70 4.00 -11.73 17.91
N GLY A 71 4.67 -12.85 18.20
CA GLY A 71 4.91 -13.89 17.22
C GLY A 71 5.73 -13.38 16.04
N ALA A 72 5.24 -13.56 14.83
CA ALA A 72 5.86 -13.07 13.59
C ALA A 72 5.48 -11.62 13.26
N LEU A 73 4.45 -11.06 13.91
CA LEU A 73 3.96 -9.71 13.62
C LEU A 73 4.79 -8.66 14.35
N SER A 74 5.07 -7.56 13.67
CA SER A 74 5.79 -6.43 14.25
C SER A 74 5.14 -5.08 13.89
N ALA A 75 5.24 -4.13 14.80
CA ALA A 75 4.79 -2.76 14.61
C ALA A 75 5.89 -1.80 15.03
N ARG A 76 6.07 -0.71 14.29
CA ARG A 76 7.04 0.33 14.60
C ARG A 76 6.40 1.71 14.52
N GLY A 77 6.54 2.50 15.59
CA GLY A 77 6.06 3.88 15.64
C GLY A 77 7.17 4.81 16.16
N MET A 78 7.07 6.09 15.83
CA MET A 78 7.98 7.12 16.34
C MET A 78 7.24 8.06 17.29
N VAL A 79 7.90 8.50 18.33
CA VAL A 79 7.38 9.57 19.19
C VAL A 79 7.28 10.86 18.38
N GLY A 80 6.17 11.56 18.49
CA GLY A 80 5.84 12.73 17.66
C GLY A 80 5.13 12.40 16.35
N SER A 81 4.96 11.10 16.01
CA SER A 81 4.27 10.65 14.80
C SER A 81 2.91 10.03 15.12
N GLU A 82 1.92 10.30 14.28
CA GLU A 82 0.62 9.63 14.25
C GLU A 82 0.67 8.32 13.45
N ILE A 83 1.83 7.99 12.86
CA ILE A 83 1.98 6.82 12.01
C ILE A 83 2.66 5.70 12.80
N VAL A 84 2.02 4.54 12.81
CA VAL A 84 2.61 3.27 13.22
C VAL A 84 2.63 2.36 12.00
N VAL A 85 3.76 1.72 11.75
CA VAL A 85 3.89 0.75 10.66
C VAL A 85 3.74 -0.64 11.27
N ILE A 86 2.77 -1.43 10.79
CA ILE A 86 2.58 -2.83 11.15
C ILE A 86 2.83 -3.65 9.89
N ASP A 87 3.81 -4.54 9.93
CA ASP A 87 4.19 -5.36 8.75
C ASP A 87 4.22 -4.52 7.46
N GLN A 88 4.92 -3.38 7.55
CA GLN A 88 5.11 -2.37 6.50
C GLN A 88 3.85 -1.56 6.10
N GLN A 89 2.72 -1.80 6.74
CA GLN A 89 1.51 -1.03 6.52
C GLN A 89 1.43 0.15 7.48
N LYS A 90 1.14 1.33 6.94
CA LYS A 90 1.00 2.55 7.73
C LYS A 90 -0.38 2.61 8.37
N ILE A 91 -0.43 2.61 9.67
CA ILE A 91 -1.62 2.82 10.48
C ILE A 91 -1.61 4.25 11.00
N PHE A 92 -2.67 4.99 10.74
CA PHE A 92 -2.82 6.36 11.20
C PHE A 92 -3.59 6.40 12.52
N LEU A 93 -2.97 6.93 13.54
CA LEU A 93 -3.57 7.17 14.84
C LEU A 93 -4.31 8.52 14.86
N SER A 94 -5.22 8.70 15.81
CA SER A 94 -5.94 9.97 16.00
C SER A 94 -5.05 11.10 16.53
N GLU A 95 -3.99 10.75 17.23
CA GLU A 95 -2.99 11.65 17.77
C GLU A 95 -1.59 11.00 17.73
N PRO A 96 -0.51 11.81 17.76
CA PRO A 96 0.84 11.28 17.77
C PRO A 96 1.17 10.52 19.06
N LEU A 97 2.10 9.58 18.97
CA LEU A 97 2.74 9.00 20.16
C LEU A 97 3.48 10.11 20.89
N LYS A 98 3.25 10.27 22.20
CA LYS A 98 3.85 11.35 23.01
C LYS A 98 4.75 10.76 24.11
N ARG A 99 5.90 11.38 24.35
CA ARG A 99 6.73 11.02 25.51
C ARG A 99 6.49 12.01 26.65
N GLN A 100 5.95 11.52 27.76
CA GLN A 100 5.68 12.33 28.93
C GLN A 100 6.22 11.63 30.18
N ARG A 101 7.02 12.34 31.00
CA ARG A 101 7.60 11.82 32.23
C ARG A 101 8.31 10.46 32.05
N GLY A 102 9.05 10.31 30.96
CA GLY A 102 9.80 9.09 30.66
C GLY A 102 8.94 7.92 30.08
N ARG A 103 7.63 8.06 29.98
CA ARG A 103 6.72 7.05 29.44
C ARG A 103 6.18 7.47 28.07
N ILE A 104 5.94 6.50 27.21
CA ILE A 104 5.31 6.73 25.90
C ILE A 104 3.80 6.64 26.10
N GLN A 105 3.10 7.73 25.84
CA GLN A 105 1.63 7.80 25.85
C GLN A 105 1.10 7.47 24.47
N VAL A 106 0.04 6.67 24.41
CA VAL A 106 -0.62 6.26 23.18
C VAL A 106 -2.03 6.82 23.15
N PRO A 107 -2.56 7.21 21.96
CA PRO A 107 -3.91 7.73 21.82
C PRO A 107 -4.96 6.62 22.03
N ALA A 108 -6.22 7.03 22.21
CA ALA A 108 -7.33 6.13 22.53
C ALA A 108 -7.57 5.04 21.49
N ASP A 109 -7.31 5.33 20.21
CA ASP A 109 -7.49 4.39 19.10
C ASP A 109 -6.30 3.43 18.88
N PHE A 110 -5.19 3.62 19.63
CA PHE A 110 -3.98 2.80 19.52
C PHE A 110 -4.27 1.31 19.80
N TYR A 111 -5.02 1.01 20.85
CA TYR A 111 -5.36 -0.37 21.17
C TYR A 111 -6.07 -1.06 20.00
N ARG A 112 -7.10 -0.44 19.45
CA ARG A 112 -7.88 -0.98 18.34
C ARG A 112 -7.07 -1.08 17.06
N LYS A 113 -6.26 -0.06 16.76
CA LYS A 113 -5.54 0.04 15.48
C LYS A 113 -4.19 -0.67 15.47
N VAL A 114 -3.55 -0.87 16.62
CA VAL A 114 -2.21 -1.46 16.69
C VAL A 114 -2.23 -2.78 17.47
N ILE A 115 -2.74 -2.77 18.70
CA ILE A 115 -2.66 -3.96 19.55
C ILE A 115 -3.53 -5.10 19.01
N LEU A 116 -4.77 -4.85 18.62
CA LEU A 116 -5.62 -5.90 18.05
C LEU A 116 -5.03 -6.53 16.79
N ASN A 117 -4.31 -5.76 15.98
CA ASN A 117 -3.58 -6.29 14.83
C ASN A 117 -2.45 -7.22 15.24
N LEU A 118 -1.63 -6.82 16.21
CA LEU A 118 -0.57 -7.65 16.73
C LEU A 118 -1.09 -8.92 17.44
N LEU A 119 -2.33 -8.86 17.95
CA LEU A 119 -2.98 -10.01 18.60
C LEU A 119 -3.53 -11.03 17.59
N GLY A 120 -3.60 -10.71 16.31
CA GLY A 120 -4.25 -11.57 15.31
C GLY A 120 -5.73 -11.83 15.59
N SER A 121 -6.33 -11.07 16.53
CA SER A 121 -7.76 -11.14 16.78
C SER A 121 -8.48 -10.51 15.58
N GLU A 122 -9.46 -11.19 15.01
CA GLU A 122 -10.27 -10.82 13.84
C GLU A 122 -11.04 -9.51 14.00
N GLY A 123 -10.35 -8.45 14.34
CA GLY A 123 -10.79 -7.11 14.05
C GLY A 123 -10.17 -6.78 12.72
N THR A 124 -10.89 -7.03 11.64
CA THR A 124 -10.51 -6.56 10.31
C THR A 124 -10.16 -5.10 10.40
N VAL A 125 -8.86 -4.79 10.59
CA VAL A 125 -8.37 -3.54 10.03
C VAL A 125 -8.65 -3.72 8.56
N SER A 126 -9.59 -2.98 8.04
CA SER A 126 -9.74 -2.81 6.61
C SER A 126 -8.43 -2.16 6.17
N LEU A 127 -7.45 -3.01 5.87
CA LEU A 127 -6.23 -2.58 5.25
C LEU A 127 -6.68 -1.91 3.97
N ARG A 128 -6.47 -0.58 3.88
CA ARG A 128 -6.79 0.06 2.61
C ARG A 128 -6.01 -0.65 1.53
N PRO A 129 -6.61 -0.93 0.38
CA PRO A 129 -5.90 -1.55 -0.72
C PRO A 129 -4.65 -0.73 -1.04
N CYS A 130 -3.56 -1.41 -1.41
CA CYS A 130 -2.36 -0.75 -1.91
C CYS A 130 -2.75 0.18 -3.07
N ARG A 131 -2.37 1.45 -2.99
CA ARG A 131 -2.67 2.49 -3.97
C ARG A 131 -1.56 2.61 -4.97
N ILE A 132 -1.86 2.35 -6.22
CA ILE A 132 -0.88 2.34 -7.31
C ILE A 132 -1.23 3.43 -8.32
N ILE A 133 -0.25 4.27 -8.64
CA ILE A 133 -0.35 5.15 -9.80
C ILE A 133 0.32 4.47 -11.00
N LEU A 134 -0.43 4.41 -12.10
CA LEU A 134 0.12 4.10 -13.41
C LEU A 134 0.23 5.40 -14.22
N ASP A 135 1.42 5.66 -14.71
CA ASP A 135 1.74 6.87 -15.47
C ASP A 135 2.14 6.51 -16.90
N PRO A 136 1.16 6.36 -17.82
CA PRO A 136 1.50 6.21 -19.23
C PRO A 136 2.12 7.51 -19.75
N GLY A 137 3.37 7.43 -20.21
CA GLY A 137 4.13 8.58 -20.71
C GLY A 137 3.42 9.31 -21.84
N HIS A 138 3.82 10.58 -22.09
CA HIS A 138 3.33 11.39 -23.21
C HIS A 138 1.81 11.61 -23.23
N GLY A 139 1.23 11.81 -24.41
CA GLY A 139 -0.21 12.00 -24.62
C GLY A 139 -0.57 13.32 -25.33
N GLY A 140 -1.70 13.34 -26.01
CA GLY A 140 -2.19 14.50 -26.75
C GLY A 140 -1.19 14.99 -27.79
N LYS A 141 -0.72 16.24 -27.63
CA LYS A 141 0.26 16.89 -28.49
C LYS A 141 1.67 16.32 -28.43
N ASP A 142 1.96 15.51 -27.43
CA ASP A 142 3.26 14.84 -27.26
C ASP A 142 3.15 13.37 -27.68
N PRO A 143 3.62 13.00 -28.86
CA PRO A 143 3.54 11.62 -29.33
C PRO A 143 4.53 10.68 -28.66
N GLY A 144 5.55 11.21 -27.96
CA GLY A 144 6.75 10.45 -27.56
C GLY A 144 7.55 10.00 -28.77
N ALA A 145 8.22 8.85 -28.65
CA ALA A 145 8.95 8.24 -29.75
C ALA A 145 7.96 7.82 -30.86
N ILE A 146 8.45 7.92 -32.11
CA ILE A 146 7.71 7.49 -33.31
C ILE A 146 8.53 6.39 -33.98
N GLY A 147 7.93 5.21 -34.10
CA GLY A 147 8.53 4.08 -34.78
C GLY A 147 8.59 4.27 -36.31
N SER A 148 9.39 3.45 -36.97
CA SER A 148 9.57 3.51 -38.41
C SER A 148 8.30 3.21 -39.22
N ALA A 149 7.37 2.45 -38.65
CA ALA A 149 6.04 2.16 -39.22
C ALA A 149 4.96 3.16 -38.80
N GLY A 150 5.33 4.26 -38.12
CA GLY A 150 4.42 5.30 -37.68
C GLY A 150 3.74 5.01 -36.33
N THR A 151 4.25 4.07 -35.56
CA THR A 151 3.72 3.74 -34.23
C THR A 151 4.08 4.83 -33.23
N TYR A 152 3.11 5.40 -32.54
CA TYR A 152 3.33 6.39 -31.49
C TYR A 152 3.52 5.72 -30.12
N GLU A 153 4.54 6.18 -29.37
CA GLU A 153 4.78 5.72 -28.01
C GLU A 153 3.57 5.91 -27.11
N LYS A 154 2.95 7.09 -27.17
CA LYS A 154 1.77 7.44 -26.34
C LYS A 154 0.64 6.41 -26.41
N ASP A 155 0.44 5.78 -27.57
CA ASP A 155 -0.64 4.81 -27.79
C ASP A 155 -0.28 3.44 -27.20
N ILE A 156 0.95 3.01 -27.38
CA ILE A 156 1.48 1.74 -26.86
C ILE A 156 1.46 1.76 -25.33
N VAL A 157 2.00 2.81 -24.71
CA VAL A 157 2.11 2.88 -23.25
C VAL A 157 0.74 3.06 -22.57
N LEU A 158 -0.19 3.73 -23.23
CA LEU A 158 -1.57 3.84 -22.75
C LEU A 158 -2.29 2.49 -22.76
N ASP A 159 -2.13 1.71 -23.82
CA ASP A 159 -2.76 0.37 -23.92
C ASP A 159 -2.16 -0.59 -22.87
N ILE A 160 -0.83 -0.59 -22.69
CA ILE A 160 -0.18 -1.39 -21.64
C ILE A 160 -0.68 -0.99 -20.26
N ALA A 161 -0.76 0.32 -19.97
CA ALA A 161 -1.22 0.82 -18.67
C ALA A 161 -2.68 0.44 -18.39
N LYS A 162 -3.58 0.45 -19.40
CA LYS A 162 -4.97 0.02 -19.27
C LYS A 162 -5.09 -1.47 -18.93
N ARG A 163 -4.30 -2.32 -19.62
CA ARG A 163 -4.24 -3.77 -19.35
C ARG A 163 -3.74 -4.03 -17.92
N LEU A 164 -2.64 -3.37 -17.56
CA LEU A 164 -2.04 -3.46 -16.23
C LEU A 164 -3.04 -3.03 -15.15
N LYS A 165 -3.75 -1.92 -15.34
CA LYS A 165 -4.81 -1.48 -14.43
C LYS A 165 -5.86 -2.57 -14.21
N THR A 166 -6.39 -3.15 -15.28
CA THR A 166 -7.40 -4.21 -15.18
C THR A 166 -6.91 -5.41 -14.36
N ILE A 167 -5.65 -5.84 -14.56
CA ILE A 167 -5.07 -6.96 -13.81
C ILE A 167 -4.91 -6.61 -12.33
N LEU A 168 -4.38 -5.41 -12.04
CA LEU A 168 -4.14 -4.98 -10.66
C LEU A 168 -5.44 -4.74 -9.87
N GLU A 169 -6.48 -4.23 -10.51
CA GLU A 169 -7.82 -4.12 -9.90
C GLU A 169 -8.41 -5.51 -9.61
N GLY A 170 -8.11 -6.51 -10.46
CA GLY A 170 -8.44 -7.92 -10.19
C GLY A 170 -7.74 -8.47 -8.94
N TYR A 171 -6.58 -7.93 -8.57
CA TYR A 171 -5.87 -8.22 -7.31
C TYR A 171 -6.36 -7.38 -6.12
N GLN A 172 -7.44 -6.63 -6.28
CA GLN A 172 -8.04 -5.77 -5.25
C GLN A 172 -7.15 -4.57 -4.85
N TYR A 173 -6.26 -4.11 -5.73
CA TYR A 173 -5.51 -2.88 -5.53
C TYR A 173 -6.34 -1.66 -5.99
N ASP A 174 -6.11 -0.51 -5.34
CA ASP A 174 -6.71 0.77 -5.72
C ASP A 174 -5.80 1.46 -6.76
N VAL A 175 -6.21 1.43 -8.03
CA VAL A 175 -5.35 1.84 -9.15
C VAL A 175 -5.89 3.09 -9.83
N LYS A 176 -5.06 4.11 -9.91
CA LYS A 176 -5.34 5.34 -10.64
C LYS A 176 -4.31 5.56 -11.74
N MET A 177 -4.77 6.01 -12.89
CA MET A 177 -3.89 6.42 -13.99
C MET A 177 -3.72 7.95 -14.00
N THR A 178 -2.55 8.45 -14.39
CA THR A 178 -2.34 9.89 -14.61
C THR A 178 -3.14 10.40 -15.79
N ARG A 179 -3.30 9.59 -16.83
CA ARG A 179 -4.24 9.77 -17.96
C ARG A 179 -4.87 8.44 -18.34
N ALA A 180 -6.12 8.46 -18.76
CA ALA A 180 -6.88 7.29 -19.22
C ALA A 180 -7.23 7.34 -20.72
N ASP A 181 -6.88 8.42 -21.37
CA ASP A 181 -7.10 8.70 -22.78
C ASP A 181 -5.89 9.40 -23.42
N ASP A 182 -6.01 9.90 -24.64
CA ASP A 182 -4.95 10.62 -25.34
C ASP A 182 -4.87 12.09 -24.92
N THR A 183 -4.77 12.34 -23.63
CA THR A 183 -4.60 13.68 -23.06
C THR A 183 -3.15 13.92 -22.65
N PHE A 184 -2.62 15.11 -22.93
CA PHE A 184 -1.30 15.55 -22.43
C PHE A 184 -1.41 15.98 -20.97
N ILE A 185 -0.60 15.35 -20.11
CA ILE A 185 -0.48 15.73 -18.69
C ILE A 185 0.96 16.22 -18.43
N PRO A 186 1.16 17.45 -17.97
CA PRO A 186 2.48 17.96 -17.60
C PRO A 186 3.14 17.13 -16.49
N LEU A 187 4.46 17.08 -16.46
CA LEU A 187 5.22 16.25 -15.51
C LEU A 187 4.90 16.60 -14.06
N GLU A 188 4.74 17.88 -13.76
CA GLU A 188 4.37 18.37 -12.44
C GLU A 188 3.02 17.79 -12.00
N GLN A 189 2.03 17.83 -12.88
CA GLN A 189 0.69 17.34 -12.59
C GLN A 189 0.66 15.83 -12.37
N ARG A 190 1.50 15.04 -13.07
CA ARG A 190 1.62 13.60 -12.87
C ARG A 190 2.05 13.28 -11.43
N THR A 191 3.03 13.99 -10.91
CA THR A 191 3.53 13.81 -9.54
C THR A 191 2.56 14.35 -8.48
N GLU A 192 1.82 15.41 -8.80
CA GLU A 192 0.76 15.92 -7.92
C GLU A 192 -0.40 14.94 -7.77
N ILE A 193 -0.84 14.32 -8.89
CA ILE A 193 -1.87 13.27 -8.87
C ILE A 193 -1.47 12.14 -7.91
N ALA A 194 -0.20 11.71 -7.94
CA ALA A 194 0.30 10.68 -7.06
C ALA A 194 0.25 11.09 -5.58
N SER A 195 0.66 12.32 -5.27
CA SER A 195 0.64 12.85 -3.91
C SER A 195 -0.78 13.07 -3.38
N GLN A 196 -1.69 13.57 -4.23
CA GLN A 196 -3.11 13.76 -3.88
C GLN A 196 -3.83 12.42 -3.65
N PHE A 197 -3.45 11.40 -4.40
CA PHE A 197 -3.99 10.03 -4.24
C PHE A 197 -3.42 9.32 -3.01
N VAL A 198 -2.33 9.85 -2.42
CA VAL A 198 -1.55 9.21 -1.35
C VAL A 198 -1.13 7.82 -1.81
N ALA A 199 -0.52 7.76 -3.00
CA ALA A 199 -0.11 6.51 -3.61
C ALA A 199 1.00 5.82 -2.80
N ASP A 200 1.01 4.50 -2.82
CA ASP A 200 2.06 3.67 -2.23
C ASP A 200 3.15 3.33 -3.26
N LEU A 201 2.77 3.22 -4.54
CA LEU A 201 3.67 2.94 -5.66
C LEU A 201 3.36 3.84 -6.87
N PHE A 202 4.41 4.17 -7.63
CA PHE A 202 4.31 4.94 -8.87
C PHE A 202 5.05 4.20 -10.00
N ILE A 203 4.33 3.82 -11.06
CA ILE A 203 4.87 3.07 -12.20
C ILE A 203 4.69 3.90 -13.47
N SER A 204 5.77 4.49 -13.97
CA SER A 204 5.78 5.18 -15.27
C SER A 204 6.11 4.18 -16.37
N ILE A 205 5.39 4.24 -17.48
CA ILE A 205 5.51 3.30 -18.59
C ILE A 205 5.87 4.09 -19.85
N HIS A 206 6.97 3.72 -20.48
CA HIS A 206 7.56 4.33 -21.64
C HIS A 206 8.01 3.30 -22.69
N ALA A 207 8.26 3.73 -23.90
CA ALA A 207 8.85 2.92 -24.97
C ALA A 207 9.97 3.74 -25.65
N ASN A 208 11.19 3.36 -25.36
CA ASN A 208 12.42 4.09 -25.66
C ASN A 208 12.65 4.31 -27.18
N ALA A 209 13.50 5.25 -27.51
CA ALA A 209 14.06 5.42 -28.83
C ALA A 209 15.56 5.66 -28.76
N SER A 210 16.27 5.17 -29.75
CA SER A 210 17.72 5.37 -29.90
C SER A 210 18.02 5.93 -31.29
N THR A 211 19.09 6.72 -31.38
CA THR A 211 19.64 7.15 -32.67
C THR A 211 20.13 5.98 -33.52
N THR A 212 20.41 4.84 -32.88
CA THR A 212 20.76 3.60 -33.56
C THR A 212 19.57 2.66 -33.57
N ASN A 213 19.11 2.23 -34.75
CA ASN A 213 17.99 1.26 -34.89
C ASN A 213 18.36 -0.15 -34.38
N ARG A 214 19.53 -0.32 -33.78
CA ARG A 214 20.03 -1.60 -33.24
C ARG A 214 19.74 -1.76 -31.73
N ALA A 215 19.48 -0.66 -31.03
CA ALA A 215 19.13 -0.74 -29.63
C ALA A 215 17.84 -1.54 -29.45
N SER A 216 17.81 -2.43 -28.47
CA SER A 216 16.66 -3.30 -28.20
C SER A 216 16.69 -3.78 -26.76
N GLY A 217 15.55 -4.05 -26.19
CA GLY A 217 15.37 -4.67 -24.89
C GLY A 217 14.65 -3.80 -23.87
N LEU A 218 14.41 -4.39 -22.73
CA LEU A 218 13.78 -3.79 -21.57
C LEU A 218 14.81 -3.04 -20.72
N GLU A 219 14.50 -1.83 -20.30
CA GLU A 219 15.26 -1.08 -19.30
C GLU A 219 14.30 -0.64 -18.18
N VAL A 220 14.73 -0.74 -16.93
CA VAL A 220 13.95 -0.22 -15.81
C VAL A 220 14.78 0.79 -15.04
N TYR A 221 14.19 1.93 -14.76
CA TYR A 221 14.89 3.03 -14.10
C TYR A 221 14.34 3.24 -12.70
N ALA A 222 15.24 3.30 -11.73
CA ALA A 222 15.00 3.75 -10.37
C ALA A 222 15.64 5.12 -10.14
N LEU A 223 15.26 5.78 -9.04
CA LEU A 223 15.81 7.09 -8.71
C LEU A 223 17.31 7.00 -8.40
N LYS A 224 18.12 7.85 -9.05
CA LYS A 224 19.53 8.08 -8.67
C LYS A 224 19.60 8.82 -7.33
N GLN A 225 20.79 8.82 -6.71
CA GLN A 225 21.07 9.71 -5.60
C GLN A 225 20.90 11.17 -6.05
N LEU A 226 20.07 11.93 -5.35
CA LEU A 226 19.85 13.34 -5.66
C LEU A 226 20.96 14.21 -5.06
N ASP A 227 21.39 15.21 -5.80
CA ASP A 227 22.25 16.24 -5.27
C ASP A 227 21.46 17.24 -4.40
N ARG A 228 22.18 18.17 -3.75
CA ARG A 228 21.56 19.14 -2.82
C ARG A 228 20.55 20.08 -3.50
N GLN A 229 20.74 20.36 -4.79
CA GLN A 229 19.83 21.24 -5.54
C GLN A 229 18.58 20.47 -5.94
N GLU A 230 18.71 19.25 -6.43
CA GLU A 230 17.59 18.36 -6.76
C GLU A 230 16.72 18.03 -5.54
N GLN A 231 17.32 17.92 -4.34
CA GLN A 231 16.58 17.73 -3.09
C GLN A 231 15.68 18.93 -2.73
N LYS A 232 16.02 20.12 -3.19
CA LYS A 232 15.29 21.37 -2.99
C LYS A 232 14.37 21.74 -4.14
N ASP A 233 14.09 20.81 -5.06
CA ASP A 233 13.18 21.05 -6.19
C ASP A 233 11.83 21.56 -5.68
N PRO A 234 11.34 22.72 -6.14
CA PRO A 234 10.07 23.32 -5.70
C PRO A 234 8.87 22.38 -5.86
N GLN A 235 8.87 21.56 -6.92
CA GLN A 235 7.80 20.60 -7.15
C GLN A 235 7.80 19.48 -6.09
N ARG A 236 8.97 19.03 -5.67
CA ARG A 236 9.09 18.04 -4.60
C ARG A 236 8.57 18.61 -3.27
N ILE A 237 8.92 19.84 -2.96
CA ILE A 237 8.43 20.55 -1.75
C ILE A 237 6.91 20.69 -1.81
N LYS A 238 6.36 21.11 -2.96
CA LYS A 238 4.91 21.19 -3.18
C LYS A 238 4.21 19.85 -2.95
N ASN A 239 4.80 18.76 -3.46
CA ASN A 239 4.24 17.43 -3.31
C ASN A 239 4.30 16.93 -1.84
N LEU A 240 5.36 17.27 -1.09
CA LEU A 240 5.42 17.04 0.35
C LEU A 240 4.30 17.79 1.09
N ASP A 241 4.06 19.06 0.75
CA ASP A 241 2.97 19.85 1.33
C ASP A 241 1.60 19.23 1.06
N ILE A 242 1.38 18.72 -0.15
CA ILE A 242 0.15 18.03 -0.51
C ILE A 242 0.00 16.77 0.34
N LEU A 243 1.06 15.96 0.45
CA LEU A 243 1.05 14.73 1.22
C LEU A 243 0.78 14.99 2.70
N PHE A 244 1.48 15.94 3.33
CA PHE A 244 1.29 16.28 4.74
C PHE A 244 -0.13 16.75 5.03
N ARG A 245 -0.70 17.60 4.16
CA ARG A 245 -2.12 18.00 4.29
C ARG A 245 -3.08 16.82 4.16
N LYS A 246 -2.84 15.90 3.23
CA LYS A 246 -3.68 14.71 3.04
C LYS A 246 -3.60 13.73 4.22
N LEU A 247 -2.46 13.67 4.89
CA LEU A 247 -2.24 12.83 6.06
C LEU A 247 -2.65 13.52 7.38
N ALA A 248 -3.22 14.73 7.32
CA ALA A 248 -3.55 15.55 8.48
C ALA A 248 -2.35 15.75 9.45
N MET A 249 -1.13 15.67 8.93
CA MET A 249 0.08 15.93 9.71
C MET A 249 0.23 17.44 9.92
N GLN A 250 0.24 17.86 11.18
CA GLN A 250 0.60 19.23 11.50
C GLN A 250 2.08 19.44 11.20
N ARG A 251 2.42 20.52 10.50
CA ARG A 251 3.80 20.95 10.33
C ARG A 251 4.37 21.26 11.72
N GLN A 252 5.29 20.42 12.12
CA GLN A 252 6.09 20.62 13.31
C GLN A 252 7.40 21.32 12.95
N ASP A 253 8.32 21.45 13.89
CA ASP A 253 9.63 22.06 13.68
C ASP A 253 10.29 21.59 12.36
N LYS A 254 10.92 22.53 11.64
CA LYS A 254 11.67 22.26 10.40
C LYS A 254 12.66 21.10 10.51
N SER A 255 13.20 20.85 11.68
CA SER A 255 14.11 19.75 11.97
C SER A 255 13.41 18.40 11.79
N VAL A 256 12.17 18.27 12.24
CA VAL A 256 11.34 17.05 12.10
C VAL A 256 10.94 16.85 10.65
N GLU A 257 10.57 17.92 9.92
CA GLU A 257 10.27 17.86 8.49
C GLU A 257 11.46 17.34 7.69
N ASN A 258 12.68 17.80 7.99
CA ASN A 258 13.90 17.35 7.33
C ASN A 258 14.16 15.86 7.58
N ILE A 259 14.04 15.42 8.84
CA ILE A 259 14.24 14.00 9.20
C ILE A 259 13.23 13.11 8.47
N VAL A 260 11.95 13.47 8.49
CA VAL A 260 10.89 12.72 7.79
C VAL A 260 11.16 12.70 6.28
N THR A 261 11.59 13.81 5.71
CA THR A 261 11.92 13.91 4.29
C THR A 261 13.09 13.01 3.92
N ASP A 262 14.15 12.98 4.73
CA ASP A 262 15.32 12.12 4.51
C ASP A 262 14.97 10.63 4.67
N MET A 263 14.14 10.29 5.63
CA MET A 263 13.63 8.92 5.81
C MET A 263 12.79 8.47 4.62
N LEU A 264 11.85 9.30 4.16
CA LEU A 264 11.03 9.04 2.99
C LEU A 264 11.90 8.87 1.74
N TYR A 265 12.94 9.68 1.60
CA TYR A 265 13.86 9.60 0.47
C TYR A 265 14.67 8.29 0.49
N SER A 266 15.26 7.95 1.63
CA SER A 266 16.06 6.74 1.79
C SER A 266 15.20 5.48 1.54
N TYR A 267 14.01 5.43 2.13
CA TYR A 267 13.02 4.37 1.88
C TYR A 267 12.66 4.27 0.41
N LYS A 268 12.26 5.39 -0.20
CA LYS A 268 11.91 5.45 -1.62
C LYS A 268 13.05 4.93 -2.51
N SER A 269 14.28 5.35 -2.25
CA SER A 269 15.42 5.00 -3.10
C SER A 269 15.72 3.50 -3.08
N SER A 270 15.75 2.88 -1.90
CA SER A 270 15.99 1.43 -1.76
C SER A 270 14.85 0.61 -2.34
N GLU A 271 13.61 0.98 -2.03
CA GLU A 271 12.44 0.25 -2.49
C GLU A 271 12.19 0.42 -3.99
N SER A 272 12.48 1.60 -4.56
CA SER A 272 12.41 1.78 -6.01
C SER A 272 13.38 0.87 -6.75
N PHE A 273 14.58 0.66 -6.20
CA PHE A 273 15.57 -0.21 -6.83
C PHE A 273 15.16 -1.69 -6.75
N ALA A 274 14.68 -2.14 -5.59
CA ALA A 274 14.18 -3.52 -5.41
C ALA A 274 12.97 -3.80 -6.33
N LEU A 275 12.05 -2.84 -6.43
CA LEU A 275 10.90 -2.93 -7.33
C LEU A 275 11.34 -2.98 -8.81
N ALA A 276 12.31 -2.15 -9.20
CA ALA A 276 12.83 -2.13 -10.57
C ALA A 276 13.47 -3.47 -10.94
N GLN A 277 14.21 -4.11 -10.04
CA GLN A 277 14.77 -5.45 -10.25
C GLN A 277 13.66 -6.49 -10.46
N ALA A 278 12.66 -6.52 -9.59
CA ALA A 278 11.55 -7.46 -9.71
C ALA A 278 10.80 -7.30 -11.05
N ILE A 279 10.52 -6.05 -11.47
CA ILE A 279 9.87 -5.79 -12.77
C ILE A 279 10.75 -6.25 -13.93
N SER A 280 12.06 -5.95 -13.87
CA SER A 280 13.00 -6.29 -14.93
C SER A 280 13.08 -7.80 -15.16
N GLU A 281 13.11 -8.60 -14.08
CA GLU A 281 13.16 -10.05 -14.11
C GLU A 281 11.86 -10.67 -14.63
N GLU A 282 10.71 -10.26 -14.10
CA GLU A 282 9.42 -10.83 -14.47
C GLU A 282 9.00 -10.50 -15.93
N VAL A 283 9.22 -9.25 -16.37
CA VAL A 283 8.90 -8.88 -17.75
C VAL A 283 9.80 -9.60 -18.75
N GLU A 284 11.09 -9.80 -18.43
CA GLU A 284 11.98 -10.62 -19.25
C GLU A 284 11.45 -12.04 -19.41
N GLN A 285 11.07 -12.70 -18.31
CA GLN A 285 10.56 -14.08 -18.34
C GLN A 285 9.34 -14.23 -19.25
N ASP A 286 8.39 -13.31 -19.18
CA ASP A 286 7.16 -13.37 -19.95
C ASP A 286 7.32 -13.02 -21.43
N THR A 287 8.14 -12.00 -21.71
CA THR A 287 8.30 -11.45 -23.06
C THR A 287 9.46 -12.08 -23.81
N ARG A 288 10.44 -12.66 -23.11
CA ARG A 288 11.75 -13.05 -23.63
C ARG A 288 12.47 -11.88 -24.31
N ALA A 289 12.13 -10.66 -23.90
CA ALA A 289 12.88 -9.47 -24.32
C ALA A 289 14.29 -9.53 -23.75
N ARG A 290 15.24 -8.93 -24.47
CA ARG A 290 16.58 -8.73 -23.92
C ARG A 290 16.46 -7.85 -22.67
N ASN A 291 16.84 -8.35 -21.51
CA ASN A 291 16.96 -7.53 -20.31
C ASN A 291 18.26 -6.73 -20.37
N ARG A 292 18.17 -5.41 -20.35
CA ARG A 292 19.31 -4.52 -20.31
C ARG A 292 19.71 -4.13 -18.90
N GLY A 293 18.85 -4.46 -17.92
CA GLY A 293 19.08 -4.26 -16.50
C GLY A 293 18.38 -3.05 -15.92
N VAL A 294 18.73 -2.77 -14.67
CA VAL A 294 18.20 -1.66 -13.87
C VAL A 294 19.21 -0.52 -13.85
N TYR A 295 18.74 0.67 -14.17
CA TYR A 295 19.53 1.90 -14.21
C TYR A 295 19.05 2.88 -13.14
N LYS A 296 19.93 3.82 -12.79
CA LYS A 296 19.60 4.93 -11.90
C LYS A 296 19.58 6.23 -12.67
N ALA A 297 18.45 6.93 -12.65
CA ALA A 297 18.28 8.19 -13.38
C ALA A 297 17.52 9.24 -12.55
N GLY A 298 17.69 10.51 -12.90
CA GLY A 298 17.03 11.65 -12.27
C GLY A 298 15.79 12.12 -13.03
N PHE A 299 15.01 11.22 -13.63
CA PHE A 299 13.78 11.59 -14.33
C PHE A 299 12.85 12.39 -13.43
N PHE A 300 12.17 13.37 -13.99
CA PHE A 300 11.34 14.31 -13.23
C PHE A 300 10.31 13.59 -12.36
N VAL A 301 9.59 12.63 -12.91
CA VAL A 301 8.57 11.88 -12.19
C VAL A 301 9.16 10.99 -11.09
N LEU A 302 10.36 10.43 -11.30
CA LEU A 302 11.06 9.68 -10.27
C LEU A 302 11.60 10.57 -9.17
N ARG A 303 12.07 11.77 -9.49
CA ARG A 303 12.63 12.70 -8.52
C ARG A 303 11.56 13.32 -7.62
N ASN A 304 10.41 13.68 -8.19
CA ASN A 304 9.40 14.50 -7.54
C ASN A 304 8.22 13.74 -6.93
N THR A 305 8.10 12.42 -7.16
CA THR A 305 7.20 11.56 -6.39
C THR A 305 7.78 11.24 -5.01
N LEU A 306 6.95 10.86 -4.04
CA LEU A 306 7.37 10.66 -2.64
C LEU A 306 7.33 9.20 -2.18
N MET A 307 6.75 8.32 -2.99
CA MET A 307 6.66 6.89 -2.81
C MET A 307 7.69 6.15 -3.69
N PRO A 308 7.94 4.85 -3.48
CA PRO A 308 8.70 4.03 -4.41
C PRO A 308 8.20 4.21 -5.84
N ALA A 309 9.12 4.52 -6.76
CA ALA A 309 8.79 4.93 -8.12
C ALA A 309 9.79 4.33 -9.12
N VAL A 310 9.26 3.79 -10.21
CA VAL A 310 10.05 3.25 -11.31
C VAL A 310 9.55 3.79 -12.66
N LEU A 311 10.44 3.84 -13.64
CA LEU A 311 10.11 4.09 -15.04
C LEU A 311 10.54 2.85 -15.84
N VAL A 312 9.60 2.28 -16.56
CA VAL A 312 9.79 1.05 -17.35
C VAL A 312 9.79 1.39 -18.82
N GLU A 313 10.93 1.22 -19.47
CA GLU A 313 11.11 1.29 -20.92
C GLU A 313 10.86 -0.10 -21.49
N VAL A 314 9.69 -0.33 -22.03
CA VAL A 314 9.21 -1.66 -22.41
C VAL A 314 9.81 -2.21 -23.73
N GLY A 315 10.70 -1.45 -24.36
CA GLY A 315 11.37 -1.76 -25.61
C GLY A 315 11.70 -0.50 -26.38
N PHE A 316 12.32 -0.63 -27.54
CA PHE A 316 12.75 0.49 -28.39
C PHE A 316 11.90 0.60 -29.66
N LEU A 317 11.08 1.63 -29.76
CA LEU A 317 10.29 1.91 -30.99
C LEU A 317 11.16 2.23 -32.22
N SER A 318 12.38 2.71 -32.02
CA SER A 318 13.35 2.89 -33.10
C SER A 318 13.84 1.57 -33.71
N ASN A 319 13.62 0.42 -33.06
CA ASN A 319 13.95 -0.90 -33.55
C ASN A 319 12.75 -1.54 -34.25
N ALA A 320 12.82 -1.74 -35.55
CA ALA A 320 11.70 -2.25 -36.35
C ALA A 320 11.16 -3.63 -35.89
N ARG A 321 11.98 -4.47 -35.25
CA ARG A 321 11.54 -5.74 -34.69
C ARG A 321 10.73 -5.51 -33.41
N GLU A 322 11.21 -4.68 -32.52
CA GLU A 322 10.49 -4.37 -31.28
C GLU A 322 9.24 -3.52 -31.52
N GLU A 323 9.26 -2.61 -32.49
CA GLU A 323 8.08 -1.89 -32.93
C GLU A 323 6.96 -2.86 -33.34
N ARG A 324 7.27 -3.90 -34.15
CA ARG A 324 6.29 -4.94 -34.51
C ARG A 324 5.81 -5.72 -33.30
N GLN A 325 6.68 -6.03 -32.35
CA GLN A 325 6.30 -6.72 -31.10
C GLN A 325 5.39 -5.85 -30.24
N LEU A 326 5.72 -4.58 -30.03
CA LEU A 326 4.93 -3.62 -29.27
C LEU A 326 3.56 -3.35 -29.92
N ASN A 327 3.45 -3.45 -31.25
CA ASN A 327 2.17 -3.39 -31.95
C ASN A 327 1.30 -4.67 -31.74
N SER A 328 1.87 -5.77 -31.27
CA SER A 328 1.12 -6.99 -30.98
C SER A 328 0.34 -6.88 -29.68
N ASN A 329 -0.97 -7.11 -29.72
CA ASN A 329 -1.82 -7.18 -28.54
C ASN A 329 -1.31 -8.20 -27.52
N GLN A 330 -0.85 -9.37 -27.99
CA GLN A 330 -0.34 -10.43 -27.12
C GLN A 330 0.96 -10.00 -26.41
N TYR A 331 1.83 -9.28 -27.08
CA TYR A 331 3.09 -8.82 -26.47
C TYR A 331 2.85 -7.75 -25.41
N ARG A 332 1.97 -6.77 -25.69
CA ARG A 332 1.56 -5.77 -24.67
C ARG A 332 0.87 -6.41 -23.47
N GLN A 333 0.08 -7.46 -23.68
CA GLN A 333 -0.55 -8.21 -22.59
C GLN A 333 0.50 -8.89 -21.72
N LYS A 334 1.51 -9.54 -22.30
CA LYS A 334 2.62 -10.15 -21.54
C LYS A 334 3.40 -9.14 -20.74
N ILE A 335 3.67 -7.95 -21.28
CA ILE A 335 4.32 -6.86 -20.51
C ILE A 335 3.47 -6.50 -19.29
N ALA A 336 2.17 -6.28 -19.47
CA ALA A 336 1.27 -5.93 -18.39
C ALA A 336 1.19 -7.05 -17.31
N GLU A 337 1.15 -8.31 -17.72
CA GLU A 337 1.13 -9.47 -16.82
C GLU A 337 2.43 -9.59 -16.01
N GLY A 338 3.60 -9.41 -16.66
CA GLY A 338 4.90 -9.44 -15.99
C GLY A 338 5.03 -8.32 -14.95
N ILE A 339 4.64 -7.08 -15.30
CA ILE A 339 4.61 -5.97 -14.34
C ILE A 339 3.63 -6.27 -13.20
N ALA A 340 2.42 -6.75 -13.50
CA ALA A 340 1.42 -7.04 -12.47
C ALA A 340 1.88 -8.12 -11.48
N ARG A 341 2.53 -9.18 -11.97
CA ARG A 341 3.05 -10.26 -11.14
C ARG A 341 4.16 -9.75 -10.24
N SER A 342 5.13 -9.00 -10.79
CA SER A 342 6.21 -8.41 -9.99
C SER A 342 5.68 -7.48 -8.89
N LEU A 343 4.67 -6.65 -9.20
CA LEU A 343 4.02 -5.78 -8.21
C LEU A 343 3.33 -6.59 -7.10
N ARG A 344 2.61 -7.65 -7.47
CA ARG A 344 1.95 -8.54 -6.50
C ARG A 344 2.95 -9.18 -5.56
N GLU A 345 4.04 -9.74 -6.08
CA GLU A 345 5.09 -10.37 -5.28
C GLU A 345 5.83 -9.36 -4.40
N TYR A 346 6.13 -8.19 -4.96
CA TYR A 346 6.75 -7.11 -4.23
C TYR A 346 5.88 -6.63 -3.07
N ILE A 347 4.59 -6.37 -3.30
CA ILE A 347 3.63 -5.94 -2.28
C ILE A 347 3.44 -7.04 -1.22
N THR A 348 3.36 -8.31 -1.64
CA THR A 348 3.26 -9.44 -0.71
C THR A 348 4.49 -9.53 0.20
N ARG A 349 5.71 -9.36 -0.35
CA ARG A 349 6.94 -9.32 0.47
C ARG A 349 6.97 -8.16 1.46
N LEU A 350 6.37 -7.03 1.10
CA LEU A 350 6.23 -5.89 2.02
C LEU A 350 5.20 -6.16 3.13
N SER A 351 4.34 -7.16 2.96
CA SER A 351 3.28 -7.53 3.92
C SER A 351 3.70 -8.65 4.88
N TYR A 352 4.90 -9.22 4.70
CA TYR A 352 5.54 -10.19 5.58
C TYR A 352 6.78 -9.59 6.23
#